data_59afee5c63493907d40d3bb4c790817e
#
_entry.id   59afee5c63493907d40d3bb4c790817e
#
_cell.length_a   1.000
_cell.length_b   1.000
_cell.length_c   1.000
_cell.angle_alpha   90.00
_cell.angle_beta   90.00
_cell.angle_gamma   90.00
#
_symmetry.space_group_name_H-M   'P 1'
#
loop_
_entity.id
_entity.type
_entity.pdbx_description
1 polymer ?
#
loop_
_entity_poly.entity_id
_entity_poly.type
_entity_poly.pdbx_seq_one_letter_code
_entity_poly.pdbx_strand_id
1 'polypeptide(L)'
;MKEKIIDFSNGIFSYDQVRLTTEPERIEIELDPGKGVKGDLIVSSQDERRVKGMIFSRVPGLTFQKSSFFGRAARLEYTYYAEHLRSGETFTESLWIESNAGEYEIPVSIRIRSQEPAVENLEDLALPEETEEPKENVQEKPCRGKGRSEAWLLKRKREQALAGLQLCMEKSELHTCSRKDAVKEFRTHVDTLMELDPDHSAWMLLNAWVMGLENRQEEAGWILRKYEKTRLFQQRDVRTKELYLYVNSIYRKDGQVTEQAVVQLRKLYQKYPEDWMLTYFLLKLDPELLRDKRTRYRILERQYRMGTRHRLLYLEAWNLLSEDAALFQGLDGFVLQICAWASEHGLLTSQIALLAAGQAVRLKRWSPLAVRLLKGCYQKEPCKETVGAVCAVYIRGHFGDRHWRFLQTPRFS
;
A
#
# COMPACT_ATOMS: atom_id res chain seq x y z
N MET A 1 -12.91 24.42 30.82
CA MET A 1 -11.63 24.53 30.06
C MET A 1 -10.42 24.18 30.93
N LYS A 2 -10.26 24.71 32.14
CA LYS A 2 -9.14 24.39 33.05
C LYS A 2 -9.12 22.89 33.45
N GLU A 3 -10.27 22.30 33.77
CA GLU A 3 -10.38 20.88 34.10
C GLU A 3 -9.95 19.97 32.94
N LYS A 4 -10.37 20.26 31.73
CA LYS A 4 -9.95 19.50 30.53
C LYS A 4 -8.46 19.61 30.24
N ILE A 5 -7.80 20.70 30.64
CA ILE A 5 -6.34 20.84 30.52
C ILE A 5 -5.63 19.98 31.59
N ILE A 6 -6.21 19.92 32.79
CA ILE A 6 -5.69 19.07 33.88
C ILE A 6 -5.87 17.58 33.56
N ASP A 7 -7.04 17.20 33.04
CA ASP A 7 -7.31 15.84 32.59
C ASP A 7 -6.36 15.44 31.46
N PHE A 8 -6.12 16.33 30.50
CA PHE A 8 -5.14 16.14 29.43
C PHE A 8 -3.71 15.96 29.98
N SER A 9 -3.30 16.79 30.97
CA SER A 9 -1.98 16.67 31.60
C SER A 9 -1.82 15.38 32.42
N ASN A 10 -2.93 14.80 32.88
CA ASN A 10 -2.98 13.54 33.63
C ASN A 10 -3.21 12.31 32.73
N GLY A 11 -3.23 12.50 31.41
CA GLY A 11 -3.47 11.40 30.46
C GLY A 11 -4.92 10.91 30.41
N ILE A 12 -5.86 11.63 31.02
CA ILE A 12 -7.30 11.31 31.04
C ILE A 12 -7.96 12.00 29.84
N PHE A 13 -8.29 11.22 28.83
CA PHE A 13 -8.93 11.71 27.60
C PHE A 13 -10.41 11.34 27.58
N SER A 14 -11.22 11.95 28.45
CA SER A 14 -12.67 11.86 28.35
C SER A 14 -13.21 13.03 27.52
N TYR A 15 -13.53 12.78 26.27
CA TYR A 15 -14.24 13.72 25.42
C TYR A 15 -15.69 13.28 25.25
N ASP A 16 -16.62 14.22 25.34
CA ASP A 16 -17.93 14.06 24.70
C ASP A 16 -17.68 13.96 23.19
N GLN A 17 -17.46 12.76 22.70
CA GLN A 17 -17.18 12.53 21.28
C GLN A 17 -18.46 12.81 20.51
N VAL A 18 -18.44 13.89 19.74
CA VAL A 18 -19.42 14.10 18.69
C VAL A 18 -19.31 12.91 17.73
N ARG A 19 -20.39 12.19 17.52
CA ARG A 19 -20.39 11.07 16.58
C ARG A 19 -20.69 11.56 15.18
N LEU A 20 -19.82 11.22 14.22
CA LEU A 20 -20.08 11.45 12.81
C LEU A 20 -20.88 10.28 12.23
N THR A 21 -21.73 10.62 11.29
CA THR A 21 -22.40 9.68 10.38
C THR A 21 -22.05 10.08 8.96
N THR A 22 -21.88 9.07 8.12
CA THR A 22 -21.59 9.26 6.70
C THR A 22 -22.65 8.55 5.87
N GLU A 23 -23.09 9.20 4.82
CA GLU A 23 -24.00 8.61 3.82
C GLU A 23 -23.36 8.79 2.43
N PRO A 24 -23.02 7.70 1.76
CA PRO A 24 -23.12 6.30 2.19
C PRO A 24 -22.08 5.94 3.26
N GLU A 25 -22.31 4.89 4.06
CA GLU A 25 -21.35 4.35 5.03
C GLU A 25 -20.11 3.74 4.35
N ARG A 26 -20.26 3.32 3.09
CA ARG A 26 -19.19 2.83 2.22
C ARG A 26 -19.44 3.30 0.80
N ILE A 27 -18.38 3.58 0.08
CA ILE A 27 -18.46 3.99 -1.32
C ILE A 27 -18.23 2.76 -2.21
N GLU A 28 -19.26 2.38 -2.97
CA GLU A 28 -19.17 1.31 -3.96
C GLU A 28 -19.30 1.91 -5.35
N ILE A 29 -18.25 1.75 -6.17
CA ILE A 29 -18.19 2.28 -7.52
C ILE A 29 -18.07 1.12 -8.51
N GLU A 30 -19.02 1.02 -9.43
CA GLU A 30 -18.94 0.06 -10.53
C GLU A 30 -18.96 0.81 -11.85
N LEU A 31 -17.91 0.60 -12.67
CA LEU A 31 -17.66 1.37 -13.89
C LEU A 31 -17.23 0.47 -15.04
N ASP A 32 -17.48 0.96 -16.26
CA ASP A 32 -16.82 0.44 -17.45
C ASP A 32 -15.40 0.98 -17.56
N PRO A 33 -14.47 0.25 -18.22
CA PRO A 33 -13.10 0.70 -18.40
C PRO A 33 -13.03 2.09 -19.06
N GLY A 34 -12.19 2.98 -18.52
CA GLY A 34 -11.97 4.32 -19.05
C GLY A 34 -13.08 5.33 -18.79
N LYS A 35 -14.14 4.96 -18.07
CA LYS A 35 -15.19 5.90 -17.66
C LYS A 35 -14.92 6.51 -16.30
N GLY A 36 -15.46 7.70 -16.07
CA GLY A 36 -15.48 8.37 -14.77
C GLY A 36 -16.88 8.40 -14.17
N VAL A 37 -16.96 8.51 -12.84
CA VAL A 37 -18.23 8.69 -12.13
C VAL A 37 -18.11 9.88 -11.18
N LYS A 38 -19.23 10.53 -10.93
CA LYS A 38 -19.40 11.53 -9.88
C LYS A 38 -20.34 11.01 -8.84
N GLY A 39 -20.02 11.28 -7.59
CA GLY A 39 -20.86 10.92 -6.47
C GLY A 39 -20.75 11.92 -5.33
N ASP A 40 -21.53 11.71 -4.32
CA ASP A 40 -21.60 12.56 -3.14
C ASP A 40 -21.39 11.74 -1.88
N LEU A 41 -20.69 12.33 -0.95
CA LEU A 41 -20.54 11.84 0.41
C LEU A 41 -21.11 12.89 1.36
N ILE A 42 -22.15 12.55 2.10
CA ILE A 42 -22.73 13.41 3.10
C ILE A 42 -22.10 13.06 4.46
N VAL A 43 -21.49 14.02 5.10
CA VAL A 43 -20.93 13.91 6.45
C VAL A 43 -21.79 14.71 7.38
N SER A 44 -22.38 14.10 8.39
CA SER A 44 -23.24 14.76 9.36
C SER A 44 -22.88 14.41 10.81
N SER A 45 -23.35 15.22 11.74
CA SER A 45 -23.18 14.97 13.17
C SER A 45 -24.48 14.41 13.74
N GLN A 46 -24.41 13.31 14.47
CA GLN A 46 -25.55 12.75 15.19
C GLN A 46 -26.12 13.69 16.26
N ASP A 47 -25.26 14.52 16.85
CA ASP A 47 -25.61 15.40 17.95
C ASP A 47 -26.00 16.82 17.47
N GLU A 48 -26.24 17.01 16.18
CA GLU A 48 -26.51 18.33 15.55
C GLU A 48 -25.44 19.41 15.82
N ARG A 49 -24.30 19.03 16.36
CA ARG A 49 -23.18 19.93 16.61
C ARG A 49 -22.46 20.28 15.33
N ARG A 50 -21.85 21.45 15.27
CA ARG A 50 -21.02 21.83 14.12
C ARG A 50 -19.74 21.01 14.11
N VAL A 51 -19.51 20.34 13.00
CA VAL A 51 -18.30 19.57 12.73
C VAL A 51 -17.42 20.32 11.75
N LYS A 52 -16.14 20.34 12.01
CA LYS A 52 -15.11 20.81 11.09
C LYS A 52 -14.14 19.69 10.85
N GLY A 53 -13.88 19.36 9.59
CA GLY A 53 -12.99 18.28 9.25
C GLY A 53 -12.40 18.41 7.86
N MET A 54 -11.58 17.43 7.54
CA MET A 54 -10.98 17.23 6.22
C MET A 54 -11.15 15.78 5.81
N ILE A 55 -11.25 15.56 4.50
CA ILE A 55 -11.29 14.23 3.90
C ILE A 55 -10.00 13.98 3.14
N PHE A 56 -9.47 12.77 3.27
CA PHE A 56 -8.25 12.31 2.61
C PHE A 56 -8.56 11.03 1.85
N SER A 57 -8.19 11.02 0.58
CA SER A 57 -8.27 9.83 -0.26
C SER A 57 -6.87 9.28 -0.54
N ARG A 58 -6.69 7.98 -0.34
CA ARG A 58 -5.55 7.23 -0.86
C ARG A 58 -5.91 6.45 -2.14
N VAL A 59 -7.18 6.51 -2.52
CA VAL A 59 -7.70 5.85 -3.70
C VAL A 59 -7.19 6.58 -4.94
N PRO A 60 -6.36 5.94 -5.80
CA PRO A 60 -5.89 6.56 -7.02
C PRO A 60 -7.08 6.93 -7.92
N GLY A 61 -7.07 8.13 -8.48
CA GLY A 61 -8.14 8.61 -9.35
C GLY A 61 -9.38 9.14 -8.66
N LEU A 62 -9.50 9.02 -7.31
CA LEU A 62 -10.60 9.61 -6.55
C LEU A 62 -10.23 10.99 -6.02
N THR A 63 -10.95 11.99 -6.48
CA THR A 63 -10.73 13.40 -6.12
C THR A 63 -11.99 14.03 -5.56
N PHE A 64 -11.86 14.85 -4.52
CA PHE A 64 -12.94 15.63 -3.95
C PHE A 64 -12.84 17.09 -4.42
N GLN A 65 -13.96 17.71 -4.77
CA GLN A 65 -13.99 19.14 -5.11
C GLN A 65 -13.53 20.02 -3.95
N LYS A 66 -13.92 19.63 -2.73
CA LYS A 66 -13.51 20.26 -1.47
C LYS A 66 -13.00 19.19 -0.52
N SER A 67 -11.76 19.31 -0.08
CA SER A 67 -11.17 18.41 0.91
C SER A 67 -11.46 18.80 2.36
N SER A 68 -12.14 19.93 2.61
CA SER A 68 -12.47 20.41 3.94
C SER A 68 -13.96 20.73 4.05
N PHE A 69 -14.53 20.51 5.22
CA PHE A 69 -15.93 20.78 5.48
C PHE A 69 -16.14 21.44 6.84
N PHE A 70 -17.26 22.17 6.96
CA PHE A 70 -17.69 22.83 8.18
C PHE A 70 -19.21 22.93 8.19
N GLY A 71 -19.86 22.48 9.27
CA GLY A 71 -21.31 22.58 9.42
C GLY A 71 -21.88 21.47 10.29
N ARG A 72 -23.22 21.39 10.41
CA ARG A 72 -23.92 20.24 11.02
C ARG A 72 -23.99 19.06 10.06
N ALA A 73 -24.11 19.37 8.79
CA ALA A 73 -23.99 18.43 7.67
C ALA A 73 -23.21 19.10 6.55
N ALA A 74 -22.44 18.33 5.83
CA ALA A 74 -21.67 18.77 4.66
C ALA A 74 -21.78 17.74 3.54
N ARG A 75 -22.04 18.21 2.33
CA ARG A 75 -22.03 17.41 1.12
C ARG A 75 -20.68 17.57 0.43
N LEU A 76 -19.97 16.48 0.22
CA LEU A 76 -18.66 16.42 -0.40
C LEU A 76 -18.79 15.71 -1.74
N GLU A 77 -18.73 16.47 -2.82
CA GLU A 77 -18.78 15.91 -4.17
C GLU A 77 -17.42 15.32 -4.52
N TYR A 78 -17.43 14.08 -5.01
CA TYR A 78 -16.23 13.41 -5.50
C TYR A 78 -16.36 13.01 -6.98
N THR A 79 -15.22 12.90 -7.62
CA THR A 79 -15.09 12.38 -8.97
C THR A 79 -14.06 11.27 -8.96
N TYR A 80 -14.38 10.15 -9.59
CA TYR A 80 -13.46 9.04 -9.78
C TYR A 80 -13.24 8.78 -11.26
N TYR A 81 -11.98 8.57 -11.66
CA TYR A 81 -11.59 8.19 -13.01
C TYR A 81 -10.80 6.88 -12.98
N ALA A 82 -11.23 5.91 -13.76
CA ALA A 82 -10.68 4.56 -13.80
C ALA A 82 -9.43 4.43 -14.72
N GLU A 83 -8.55 5.43 -14.74
CA GLU A 83 -7.37 5.42 -15.63
C GLU A 83 -6.33 4.34 -15.26
N HIS A 84 -6.39 3.82 -14.04
CA HIS A 84 -5.36 2.93 -13.49
C HIS A 84 -5.83 1.49 -13.28
N LEU A 85 -7.10 1.18 -13.52
CA LEU A 85 -7.67 -0.14 -13.32
C LEU A 85 -8.05 -0.78 -14.66
N ARG A 86 -7.77 -2.09 -14.77
CA ARG A 86 -8.10 -2.88 -15.96
C ARG A 86 -9.50 -3.47 -15.84
N SER A 87 -10.04 -3.86 -16.99
CA SER A 87 -11.30 -4.58 -17.09
C SER A 87 -11.31 -5.80 -16.17
N GLY A 88 -12.32 -5.93 -15.31
CA GLY A 88 -12.49 -7.00 -14.33
C GLY A 88 -11.73 -6.82 -13.02
N GLU A 89 -10.92 -5.78 -12.85
CA GLU A 89 -10.22 -5.51 -11.59
C GLU A 89 -11.16 -4.92 -10.53
N THR A 90 -10.90 -5.33 -9.28
CA THR A 90 -11.55 -4.75 -8.10
C THR A 90 -10.48 -4.17 -7.20
N PHE A 91 -10.64 -2.92 -6.83
CA PHE A 91 -9.76 -2.19 -5.93
C PHE A 91 -10.51 -1.85 -4.65
N THR A 92 -9.92 -2.13 -3.49
CA THR A 92 -10.49 -1.79 -2.18
C THR A 92 -9.47 -1.02 -1.38
N GLU A 93 -9.87 0.12 -0.85
CA GLU A 93 -9.06 1.01 -0.03
C GLU A 93 -10.00 1.81 0.88
N SER A 94 -9.44 2.66 1.74
CA SER A 94 -10.24 3.48 2.66
C SER A 94 -10.03 4.97 2.43
N LEU A 95 -11.10 5.73 2.60
CA LEU A 95 -11.08 7.16 2.80
C LEU A 95 -10.96 7.44 4.29
N TRP A 96 -10.29 8.52 4.62
CA TRP A 96 -10.14 8.98 5.99
C TRP A 96 -10.79 10.35 6.15
N ILE A 97 -11.69 10.46 7.12
CA ILE A 97 -12.22 11.74 7.56
C ILE A 97 -11.61 12.05 8.91
N GLU A 98 -11.04 13.21 9.00
CA GLU A 98 -10.51 13.75 10.22
C GLU A 98 -11.25 15.01 10.61
N SER A 99 -11.74 15.03 11.83
CA SER A 99 -12.59 16.09 12.31
C SER A 99 -12.38 16.37 13.79
N ASN A 100 -12.97 17.47 14.26
CA ASN A 100 -13.09 17.73 15.70
C ASN A 100 -13.95 16.70 16.45
N ALA A 101 -14.61 15.79 15.72
CA ALA A 101 -15.39 14.66 16.26
C ALA A 101 -14.61 13.35 16.30
N GLY A 102 -13.37 13.33 15.80
CA GLY A 102 -12.51 12.13 15.71
C GLY A 102 -12.14 11.77 14.29
N GLU A 103 -11.50 10.61 14.15
CA GLU A 103 -11.05 10.02 12.90
C GLU A 103 -12.05 8.93 12.49
N TYR A 104 -12.47 8.95 11.21
CA TYR A 104 -13.41 7.98 10.64
C TYR A 104 -12.85 7.42 9.36
N GLU A 105 -13.00 6.12 9.22
CA GLU A 105 -12.59 5.37 8.04
C GLU A 105 -13.82 4.96 7.24
N ILE A 106 -13.83 5.29 5.94
CA ILE A 106 -14.91 4.91 5.03
C ILE A 106 -14.32 3.96 4.00
N PRO A 107 -14.77 2.70 3.96
CA PRO A 107 -14.31 1.75 2.96
C PRO A 107 -14.80 2.15 1.56
N VAL A 108 -13.88 2.06 0.60
CA VAL A 108 -14.15 2.30 -0.83
C VAL A 108 -13.88 1.01 -1.60
N SER A 109 -14.85 0.57 -2.37
CA SER A 109 -14.73 -0.56 -3.26
C SER A 109 -15.03 -0.11 -4.69
N ILE A 110 -14.08 -0.33 -5.58
CA ILE A 110 -14.19 0.06 -6.99
C ILE A 110 -14.06 -1.20 -7.83
N ARG A 111 -15.03 -1.42 -8.71
CA ARG A 111 -15.07 -2.55 -9.61
C ARG A 111 -15.19 -2.08 -11.06
N ILE A 112 -14.27 -2.51 -11.90
CA ILE A 112 -14.33 -2.29 -13.33
C ILE A 112 -15.04 -3.49 -13.97
N ARG A 113 -16.11 -3.23 -14.71
CA ARG A 113 -16.84 -4.28 -15.42
C ARG A 113 -15.94 -4.95 -16.44
N SER A 114 -15.99 -6.28 -16.50
CA SER A 114 -15.32 -6.98 -17.59
C SER A 114 -16.16 -6.78 -18.85
N GLN A 115 -15.57 -6.22 -19.89
CA GLN A 115 -16.14 -6.33 -21.22
C GLN A 115 -15.91 -7.76 -21.69
N GLU A 116 -16.95 -8.59 -21.63
CA GLU A 116 -16.95 -9.79 -22.45
C GLU A 116 -16.91 -9.32 -23.90
N PRO A 117 -15.99 -9.81 -24.75
CA PRO A 117 -16.08 -9.55 -26.18
C PRO A 117 -17.41 -10.10 -26.65
N ALA A 118 -18.25 -9.27 -27.23
CA ALA A 118 -19.42 -9.73 -27.95
C ALA A 118 -18.92 -10.71 -29.03
N VAL A 119 -19.17 -11.98 -28.79
CA VAL A 119 -18.99 -13.01 -29.84
C VAL A 119 -20.12 -12.72 -30.81
N GLU A 120 -19.81 -12.05 -31.92
CA GLU A 120 -20.67 -12.00 -33.07
C GLU A 120 -20.87 -13.45 -33.52
N ASN A 121 -22.02 -14.03 -33.17
CA ASN A 121 -22.47 -15.27 -33.72
C ASN A 121 -22.76 -15.06 -35.23
N LEU A 122 -21.87 -15.57 -36.04
CA LEU A 122 -22.07 -15.87 -37.43
C LEU A 122 -22.90 -17.15 -37.54
N GLU A 123 -24.21 -17.05 -37.33
CA GLU A 123 -25.21 -18.06 -37.76
C GLU A 123 -26.59 -17.41 -37.86
N ASP A 124 -26.72 -16.49 -38.81
CA ASP A 124 -28.02 -16.15 -39.37
C ASP A 124 -28.15 -16.81 -40.73
N LEU A 125 -28.85 -17.93 -40.74
CA LEU A 125 -29.60 -18.43 -41.93
C LEU A 125 -30.44 -19.67 -41.54
N ALA A 126 -31.65 -19.43 -41.01
CA ALA A 126 -32.83 -20.24 -41.30
C ALA A 126 -34.09 -19.69 -40.59
N LEU A 127 -35.10 -19.51 -41.37
CA LEU A 127 -36.44 -18.95 -41.09
C LEU A 127 -37.34 -19.92 -40.30
N PRO A 128 -38.59 -19.55 -39.98
CA PRO A 128 -39.20 -19.69 -38.66
C PRO A 128 -40.29 -20.77 -38.63
N GLU A 129 -40.63 -21.24 -37.46
CA GLU A 129 -41.95 -21.82 -37.23
C GLU A 129 -42.45 -21.55 -35.79
N GLU A 130 -43.73 -21.36 -35.75
CA GLU A 130 -44.61 -20.71 -34.80
C GLU A 130 -44.90 -21.49 -33.51
N THR A 131 -45.45 -20.69 -32.56
CA THR A 131 -46.47 -21.01 -31.55
C THR A 131 -46.09 -21.87 -30.33
N GLU A 132 -46.23 -21.32 -29.16
CA GLU A 132 -47.30 -21.26 -28.17
C GLU A 132 -46.79 -20.79 -26.79
N GLU A 133 -47.37 -19.71 -26.28
CA GLU A 133 -47.53 -19.47 -24.84
C GLU A 133 -48.68 -20.36 -24.31
N PRO A 134 -48.91 -20.58 -23.04
CA PRO A 134 -48.56 -19.83 -21.82
C PRO A 134 -48.39 -20.68 -20.53
N LYS A 135 -48.13 -20.05 -19.48
CA LYS A 135 -48.67 -20.12 -18.10
C LYS A 135 -47.64 -20.03 -16.97
N GLU A 136 -47.87 -18.98 -16.21
CA GLU A 136 -47.40 -18.73 -14.86
C GLU A 136 -47.30 -19.98 -13.98
N ASN A 137 -46.17 -20.07 -13.28
CA ASN A 137 -46.15 -20.61 -11.94
C ASN A 137 -45.05 -19.94 -11.13
N VAL A 138 -45.46 -18.97 -10.32
CA VAL A 138 -44.65 -18.35 -9.26
C VAL A 138 -44.40 -19.43 -8.23
N GLN A 139 -43.19 -19.96 -8.23
CA GLN A 139 -42.65 -20.66 -7.08
C GLN A 139 -41.35 -19.95 -6.67
N GLU A 140 -41.46 -19.25 -5.56
CA GLU A 140 -40.34 -18.74 -4.80
C GLU A 140 -39.31 -19.86 -4.56
N LYS A 141 -38.17 -19.80 -5.25
CA LYS A 141 -37.02 -20.63 -4.93
C LYS A 141 -36.16 -19.87 -3.94
N PRO A 142 -35.76 -20.49 -2.82
CA PRO A 142 -34.88 -19.87 -1.85
C PRO A 142 -33.57 -19.53 -2.52
N CYS A 143 -33.07 -18.32 -2.28
CA CYS A 143 -31.75 -17.83 -2.70
C CYS A 143 -30.67 -18.78 -2.19
N ARG A 144 -30.35 -19.81 -2.94
CA ARG A 144 -29.10 -20.57 -2.75
C ARG A 144 -27.97 -19.63 -3.10
N GLY A 145 -27.17 -19.28 -2.11
CA GLY A 145 -25.94 -18.55 -2.30
C GLY A 145 -25.15 -19.22 -3.44
N LYS A 146 -24.92 -18.48 -4.51
CA LYS A 146 -24.07 -18.91 -5.62
C LYS A 146 -22.71 -19.22 -5.00
N GLY A 147 -22.35 -20.49 -4.92
CA GLY A 147 -21.03 -20.92 -4.52
C GLY A 147 -20.01 -20.14 -5.33
N ARG A 148 -19.06 -19.54 -4.64
CA ARG A 148 -17.95 -18.82 -5.28
C ARG A 148 -17.33 -19.76 -6.30
N SER A 149 -17.17 -19.32 -7.56
CA SER A 149 -16.61 -20.18 -8.61
C SER A 149 -15.24 -20.69 -8.19
N GLU A 150 -14.93 -21.93 -8.56
CA GLU A 150 -13.63 -22.56 -8.26
C GLU A 150 -12.46 -21.69 -8.73
N ALA A 151 -12.58 -21.08 -9.89
CA ALA A 151 -11.62 -20.13 -10.42
C ALA A 151 -11.37 -18.92 -9.51
N TRP A 152 -12.42 -18.39 -8.84
CA TRP A 152 -12.28 -17.32 -7.87
C TRP A 152 -11.51 -17.77 -6.62
N LEU A 153 -11.77 -19.00 -6.14
CA LEU A 153 -11.07 -19.57 -4.99
C LEU A 153 -9.58 -19.79 -5.31
N LEU A 154 -9.27 -20.29 -6.50
CA LEU A 154 -7.89 -20.47 -6.98
C LEU A 154 -7.16 -19.12 -7.08
N LYS A 155 -7.80 -18.12 -7.70
CA LYS A 155 -7.25 -16.77 -7.78
C LYS A 155 -6.96 -16.20 -6.38
N ARG A 156 -7.89 -16.33 -5.45
CA ARG A 156 -7.71 -15.86 -4.07
C ARG A 156 -6.58 -16.57 -3.33
N LYS A 157 -6.47 -17.91 -3.47
CA LYS A 157 -5.35 -18.67 -2.89
C LYS A 157 -4.01 -18.20 -3.43
N ARG A 158 -3.93 -17.97 -4.75
CA ARG A 158 -2.72 -17.43 -5.41
C ARG A 158 -2.35 -16.04 -4.86
N GLU A 159 -3.30 -15.12 -4.76
CA GLU A 159 -3.08 -13.78 -4.22
C GLU A 159 -2.61 -13.83 -2.75
N GLN A 160 -3.21 -14.68 -1.93
CA GLN A 160 -2.83 -14.89 -0.53
C GLN A 160 -1.39 -15.44 -0.42
N ALA A 161 -1.03 -16.41 -1.24
CA ALA A 161 0.33 -16.97 -1.24
C ALA A 161 1.36 -15.92 -1.67
N LEU A 162 1.08 -15.10 -2.70
CA LEU A 162 1.96 -14.01 -3.12
C LEU A 162 2.11 -12.93 -2.05
N ALA A 163 1.03 -12.54 -1.40
CA ALA A 163 1.07 -11.60 -0.27
C ALA A 163 1.87 -12.18 0.91
N GLY A 164 1.72 -13.48 1.19
CA GLY A 164 2.50 -14.20 2.19
C GLY A 164 4.00 -14.18 1.88
N LEU A 165 4.40 -14.42 0.63
CA LEU A 165 5.79 -14.32 0.21
C LEU A 165 6.40 -12.95 0.46
N GLN A 166 5.67 -11.88 0.12
CA GLN A 166 6.11 -10.52 0.36
C GLN A 166 6.30 -10.24 1.86
N LEU A 167 5.38 -10.72 2.68
CA LEU A 167 5.45 -10.59 4.13
C LEU A 167 6.65 -11.38 4.71
N CYS A 168 6.93 -12.59 4.20
CA CYS A 168 8.11 -13.36 4.61
C CYS A 168 9.42 -12.64 4.28
N MET A 169 9.51 -12.02 3.10
CA MET A 169 10.66 -11.22 2.71
C MET A 169 10.83 -10.02 3.67
N GLU A 170 9.75 -9.32 3.98
CA GLU A 170 9.74 -8.20 4.94
C GLU A 170 10.19 -8.66 6.33
N LYS A 171 9.61 -9.73 6.86
CA LYS A 171 9.98 -10.30 8.17
C LYS A 171 11.46 -10.72 8.24
N SER A 172 11.95 -11.33 7.18
CA SER A 172 13.35 -11.75 7.07
C SER A 172 14.32 -10.57 7.10
N GLU A 173 14.02 -9.52 6.36
CA GLU A 173 14.83 -8.30 6.31
C GLU A 173 14.75 -7.49 7.63
N LEU A 174 13.60 -7.49 8.30
CA LEU A 174 13.37 -6.84 9.59
C LEU A 174 13.97 -7.61 10.78
N HIS A 175 14.45 -8.83 10.56
CA HIS A 175 14.89 -9.74 11.63
C HIS A 175 13.83 -9.95 12.74
N THR A 176 12.55 -9.81 12.40
CA THR A 176 11.43 -9.98 13.35
C THR A 176 11.12 -11.43 13.63
N CYS A 177 11.63 -12.35 12.81
CA CYS A 177 11.59 -13.79 13.03
C CYS A 177 12.95 -14.42 12.75
N SER A 178 13.16 -15.67 13.20
CA SER A 178 14.40 -16.36 12.85
C SER A 178 14.46 -16.58 11.33
N ARG A 179 15.67 -16.53 10.78
CA ARG A 179 15.87 -16.80 9.34
C ARG A 179 15.31 -18.16 8.92
N LYS A 180 15.40 -19.15 9.80
CA LYS A 180 14.88 -20.50 9.53
C LYS A 180 13.36 -20.52 9.44
N ASP A 181 12.68 -19.79 10.32
CA ASP A 181 11.22 -19.71 10.33
C ASP A 181 10.72 -18.94 9.12
N ALA A 182 11.38 -17.83 8.75
CA ALA A 182 11.07 -17.07 7.55
C ALA A 182 11.20 -17.92 6.28
N VAL A 183 12.28 -18.71 6.17
CA VAL A 183 12.50 -19.59 5.03
C VAL A 183 11.46 -20.72 4.98
N LYS A 184 11.08 -21.28 6.14
CA LYS A 184 10.03 -22.30 6.23
C LYS A 184 8.67 -21.76 5.81
N GLU A 185 8.30 -20.55 6.27
CA GLU A 185 7.06 -19.87 5.88
C GLU A 185 7.08 -19.56 4.37
N PHE A 186 8.21 -19.08 3.85
CA PHE A 186 8.41 -18.82 2.43
C PHE A 186 8.21 -20.11 1.60
N ARG A 187 8.78 -21.25 2.05
CA ARG A 187 8.59 -22.56 1.43
C ARG A 187 7.11 -22.92 1.33
N THR A 188 6.36 -22.79 2.41
CA THR A 188 4.92 -23.12 2.44
C THR A 188 4.13 -22.34 1.37
N HIS A 189 4.43 -21.05 1.18
CA HIS A 189 3.77 -20.26 0.16
C HIS A 189 4.18 -20.64 -1.26
N VAL A 190 5.46 -20.98 -1.48
CA VAL A 190 5.93 -21.45 -2.78
C VAL A 190 5.32 -22.80 -3.13
N ASP A 191 5.24 -23.72 -2.18
CA ASP A 191 4.61 -25.03 -2.38
C ASP A 191 3.14 -24.88 -2.74
N THR A 192 2.42 -23.98 -2.06
CA THR A 192 1.03 -23.63 -2.42
C THR A 192 0.90 -23.10 -3.85
N LEU A 193 1.82 -22.27 -4.31
CA LEU A 193 1.82 -21.75 -5.69
C LEU A 193 2.14 -22.86 -6.70
N MET A 194 3.07 -23.75 -6.39
CA MET A 194 3.43 -24.89 -7.22
C MET A 194 2.30 -25.92 -7.33
N GLU A 195 1.51 -26.12 -6.25
CA GLU A 195 0.31 -26.97 -6.27
C GLU A 195 -0.80 -26.38 -7.15
N LEU A 196 -0.94 -25.04 -7.16
CA LEU A 196 -1.96 -24.38 -7.97
C LEU A 196 -1.66 -24.37 -9.47
N ASP A 197 -0.38 -24.25 -9.83
CA ASP A 197 0.07 -24.21 -11.23
C ASP A 197 1.54 -24.67 -11.32
N PRO A 198 1.77 -25.99 -11.44
CA PRO A 198 3.12 -26.57 -11.44
C PRO A 198 4.01 -26.11 -12.60
N ASP A 199 3.41 -25.75 -13.73
CA ASP A 199 4.12 -25.38 -14.96
C ASP A 199 4.40 -23.87 -15.06
N HIS A 200 3.96 -23.09 -14.07
CA HIS A 200 4.18 -21.65 -14.10
C HIS A 200 5.64 -21.28 -13.87
N SER A 201 6.25 -20.64 -14.87
CA SER A 201 7.69 -20.33 -14.89
C SER A 201 8.18 -19.52 -13.68
N ALA A 202 7.39 -18.55 -13.20
CA ALA A 202 7.77 -17.77 -12.03
C ALA A 202 7.78 -18.61 -10.74
N TRP A 203 6.91 -19.61 -10.59
CA TRP A 203 6.90 -20.48 -9.41
C TRP A 203 8.11 -21.40 -9.39
N MET A 204 8.54 -21.89 -10.54
CA MET A 204 9.80 -22.66 -10.66
C MET A 204 10.99 -21.80 -10.18
N LEU A 205 11.04 -20.53 -10.54
CA LEU A 205 12.10 -19.62 -10.12
C LEU A 205 12.02 -19.30 -8.61
N LEU A 206 10.83 -19.11 -8.06
CA LEU A 206 10.63 -18.95 -6.63
C LEU A 206 11.04 -20.21 -5.85
N ASN A 207 10.77 -21.40 -6.40
CA ASN A 207 11.22 -22.65 -5.82
C ASN A 207 12.76 -22.76 -5.83
N ALA A 208 13.42 -22.40 -6.94
CA ALA A 208 14.87 -22.31 -6.96
C ALA A 208 15.41 -21.32 -5.93
N TRP A 209 14.75 -20.18 -5.76
CA TRP A 209 15.13 -19.18 -4.77
C TRP A 209 15.05 -19.73 -3.34
N VAL A 210 13.92 -20.34 -2.94
CA VAL A 210 13.76 -20.88 -1.59
C VAL A 210 14.71 -22.04 -1.32
N MET A 211 14.96 -22.92 -2.31
CA MET A 211 15.98 -23.99 -2.17
C MET A 211 17.37 -23.42 -1.87
N GLY A 212 17.73 -22.33 -2.53
CA GLY A 212 18.98 -21.66 -2.23
C GLY A 212 19.00 -21.03 -0.84
N LEU A 213 17.89 -20.48 -0.35
CA LEU A 213 17.77 -19.98 1.03
C LEU A 213 17.90 -21.11 2.07
N GLU A 214 17.47 -22.34 1.73
CA GLU A 214 17.63 -23.57 2.51
C GLU A 214 19.06 -24.16 2.44
N ASN A 215 20.00 -23.49 1.78
CA ASN A 215 21.37 -23.98 1.47
C ASN A 215 21.43 -25.18 0.52
N ARG A 216 20.37 -25.47 -0.23
CA ARG A 216 20.29 -26.51 -1.28
C ARG A 216 20.71 -25.94 -2.64
N GLN A 217 21.92 -25.40 -2.72
CA GLN A 217 22.40 -24.62 -3.89
C GLN A 217 22.50 -25.48 -5.17
N GLU A 218 22.87 -26.75 -5.06
CA GLU A 218 22.97 -27.65 -6.22
C GLU A 218 21.60 -27.91 -6.86
N GLU A 219 20.57 -28.12 -6.04
CA GLU A 219 19.20 -28.34 -6.48
C GLU A 219 18.61 -27.07 -7.10
N ALA A 220 18.83 -25.91 -6.46
CA ALA A 220 18.47 -24.63 -7.05
C ALA A 220 19.13 -24.43 -8.42
N GLY A 221 20.42 -24.72 -8.55
CA GLY A 221 21.15 -24.66 -9.82
C GLY A 221 20.62 -25.66 -10.86
N TRP A 222 20.17 -26.82 -10.42
CA TRP A 222 19.56 -27.81 -11.33
C TRP A 222 18.22 -27.30 -11.90
N ILE A 223 17.36 -26.71 -11.05
CA ILE A 223 16.09 -26.09 -11.47
C ILE A 223 16.34 -24.99 -12.48
N LEU A 224 17.30 -24.09 -12.21
CA LEU A 224 17.64 -23.00 -13.12
C LEU A 224 18.10 -23.53 -14.50
N ARG A 225 19.00 -24.53 -14.52
CA ARG A 225 19.44 -25.17 -15.78
C ARG A 225 18.30 -25.90 -16.52
N LYS A 226 17.38 -26.53 -15.77
CA LYS A 226 16.17 -27.13 -16.34
C LYS A 226 15.28 -26.04 -16.96
N TYR A 227 15.05 -24.94 -16.26
CA TYR A 227 14.25 -23.81 -16.73
C TYR A 227 14.82 -23.20 -18.02
N GLU A 228 16.15 -22.99 -18.12
CA GLU A 228 16.83 -22.47 -19.29
C GLU A 228 16.61 -23.31 -20.57
N LYS A 229 16.39 -24.62 -20.42
CA LYS A 229 16.13 -25.54 -21.53
C LYS A 229 14.66 -25.55 -21.96
N THR A 230 13.76 -24.89 -21.22
CA THR A 230 12.33 -24.90 -21.57
C THR A 230 12.01 -23.84 -22.61
N ARG A 231 10.91 -24.02 -23.35
CA ARG A 231 10.36 -23.00 -24.24
C ARG A 231 9.91 -21.75 -23.47
N LEU A 232 9.49 -21.92 -22.22
CA LEU A 232 9.09 -20.83 -21.31
C LEU A 232 10.21 -19.82 -21.09
N PHE A 233 11.48 -20.26 -21.13
CA PHE A 233 12.63 -19.38 -21.02
C PHE A 233 12.72 -18.36 -22.16
N GLN A 234 12.33 -18.74 -23.38
CA GLN A 234 12.34 -17.85 -24.54
C GLN A 234 11.14 -16.91 -24.58
N GLN A 235 10.00 -17.35 -24.04
CA GLN A 235 8.72 -16.63 -24.05
C GLN A 235 8.40 -15.89 -22.75
N ARG A 236 9.38 -15.80 -21.83
CA ARG A 236 9.17 -15.20 -20.52
C ARG A 236 8.76 -13.74 -20.59
N ASP A 237 7.78 -13.38 -19.79
CA ASP A 237 7.38 -12.00 -19.54
C ASP A 237 8.48 -11.22 -18.80
N VAL A 238 8.30 -9.90 -18.68
CA VAL A 238 9.30 -9.02 -18.06
C VAL A 238 9.55 -9.41 -16.60
N ARG A 239 8.52 -9.68 -15.82
CA ARG A 239 8.62 -10.02 -14.39
C ARG A 239 9.34 -11.36 -14.17
N THR A 240 9.02 -12.36 -14.96
CA THR A 240 9.71 -13.65 -14.91
C THR A 240 11.18 -13.50 -15.31
N LYS A 241 11.48 -12.62 -16.27
CA LYS A 241 12.86 -12.31 -16.68
C LYS A 241 13.66 -11.66 -15.56
N GLU A 242 13.07 -10.68 -14.89
CA GLU A 242 13.70 -9.99 -13.74
C GLU A 242 14.00 -10.97 -12.60
N LEU A 243 13.00 -11.77 -12.23
CA LEU A 243 13.14 -12.79 -11.20
C LEU A 243 14.24 -13.81 -11.56
N TYR A 244 14.29 -14.26 -12.82
CA TYR A 244 15.35 -15.15 -13.27
C TYR A 244 16.73 -14.52 -13.15
N LEU A 245 16.90 -13.26 -13.61
CA LEU A 245 18.17 -12.55 -13.52
C LEU A 245 18.64 -12.42 -12.07
N TYR A 246 17.72 -12.09 -11.17
CA TYR A 246 18.00 -11.98 -9.74
C TYR A 246 18.41 -13.31 -9.12
N VAL A 247 17.57 -14.36 -9.26
CA VAL A 247 17.80 -15.66 -8.66
C VAL A 247 19.07 -16.31 -9.23
N ASN A 248 19.30 -16.23 -10.54
CA ASN A 248 20.48 -16.75 -11.20
C ASN A 248 21.78 -16.10 -10.69
N SER A 249 21.76 -14.77 -10.47
CA SER A 249 22.92 -14.02 -9.95
C SER A 249 23.27 -14.40 -8.51
N ILE A 250 22.28 -14.66 -7.67
CA ILE A 250 22.50 -15.03 -6.27
C ILE A 250 23.14 -16.43 -6.16
N TYR A 251 22.70 -17.39 -7.00
CA TYR A 251 23.10 -18.78 -6.82
C TYR A 251 24.28 -19.22 -7.65
N ARG A 252 24.55 -18.65 -8.80
CA ARG A 252 25.75 -18.98 -9.55
C ARG A 252 27.03 -18.40 -8.97
N LYS A 253 26.94 -17.35 -8.16
CA LYS A 253 28.08 -16.65 -7.52
C LYS A 253 29.23 -16.33 -8.50
N ASP A 254 28.91 -16.24 -9.78
CA ASP A 254 29.85 -15.89 -10.83
C ASP A 254 29.76 -14.37 -11.06
N GLY A 255 30.87 -13.68 -10.89
CA GLY A 255 30.93 -12.22 -11.08
C GLY A 255 30.47 -11.79 -12.47
N GLN A 256 30.82 -12.54 -13.53
CA GLN A 256 30.41 -12.22 -14.88
C GLN A 256 28.88 -12.36 -15.07
N VAL A 257 28.28 -13.40 -14.49
CA VAL A 257 26.82 -13.61 -14.53
C VAL A 257 26.10 -12.47 -13.81
N THR A 258 26.63 -12.05 -12.66
CA THR A 258 26.07 -10.92 -11.90
C THR A 258 26.19 -9.60 -12.66
N GLU A 259 27.32 -9.30 -13.25
CA GLU A 259 27.51 -8.10 -14.07
C GLU A 259 26.57 -8.08 -15.29
N GLN A 260 26.45 -9.17 -16.01
CA GLN A 260 25.52 -9.30 -17.14
C GLN A 260 24.06 -9.13 -16.69
N ALA A 261 23.69 -9.69 -15.55
CA ALA A 261 22.35 -9.53 -14.97
C ALA A 261 22.07 -8.07 -14.61
N VAL A 262 23.01 -7.39 -13.95
CA VAL A 262 22.88 -5.96 -13.60
C VAL A 262 22.72 -5.09 -14.85
N VAL A 263 23.51 -5.33 -15.91
CA VAL A 263 23.37 -4.61 -17.18
C VAL A 263 21.99 -4.81 -17.80
N GLN A 264 21.46 -6.05 -17.76
CA GLN A 264 20.12 -6.32 -18.27
C GLN A 264 19.03 -5.69 -17.39
N LEU A 265 19.15 -5.75 -16.06
CA LEU A 265 18.22 -5.12 -15.13
C LEU A 265 18.22 -3.59 -15.29
N ARG A 266 19.38 -2.95 -15.48
CA ARG A 266 19.47 -1.51 -15.77
C ARG A 266 18.73 -1.14 -17.07
N LYS A 267 18.86 -1.95 -18.14
CA LYS A 267 18.13 -1.76 -19.40
C LYS A 267 16.61 -1.91 -19.21
N LEU A 268 16.19 -2.89 -18.41
CA LEU A 268 14.77 -3.06 -18.10
C LEU A 268 14.25 -1.89 -17.25
N TYR A 269 15.02 -1.42 -16.26
CA TYR A 269 14.66 -0.27 -15.44
C TYR A 269 14.50 1.03 -16.24
N GLN A 270 15.33 1.24 -17.27
CA GLN A 270 15.14 2.38 -18.16
C GLN A 270 13.81 2.33 -18.91
N LYS A 271 13.33 1.10 -19.21
CA LYS A 271 12.07 0.89 -19.93
C LYS A 271 10.84 0.84 -19.02
N TYR A 272 10.99 0.32 -17.80
CA TYR A 272 9.91 0.12 -16.82
C TYR A 272 10.30 0.69 -15.45
N PRO A 273 10.52 2.01 -15.35
CA PRO A 273 11.03 2.64 -14.13
C PRO A 273 10.05 2.59 -12.95
N GLU A 274 8.76 2.32 -13.21
CA GLU A 274 7.70 2.19 -12.19
C GLU A 274 7.64 0.81 -11.53
N ASP A 275 8.35 -0.19 -12.08
CA ASP A 275 8.32 -1.54 -11.51
C ASP A 275 9.12 -1.61 -10.20
N TRP A 276 8.41 -1.89 -9.12
CA TRP A 276 9.00 -1.95 -7.79
C TRP A 276 9.92 -3.16 -7.60
N MET A 277 9.60 -4.29 -8.21
CA MET A 277 10.37 -5.52 -8.06
C MET A 277 11.72 -5.38 -8.78
N LEU A 278 11.70 -4.82 -9.98
CA LEU A 278 12.90 -4.49 -10.73
C LEU A 278 13.80 -3.51 -9.96
N THR A 279 13.19 -2.46 -9.38
CA THR A 279 13.91 -1.52 -8.52
C THR A 279 14.55 -2.23 -7.34
N TYR A 280 13.79 -3.07 -6.63
CA TYR A 280 14.28 -3.84 -5.49
C TYR A 280 15.47 -4.74 -5.87
N PHE A 281 15.37 -5.47 -6.98
CA PHE A 281 16.45 -6.34 -7.44
C PHE A 281 17.72 -5.55 -7.82
N LEU A 282 17.58 -4.41 -8.48
CA LEU A 282 18.71 -3.53 -8.76
C LEU A 282 19.39 -3.04 -7.48
N LEU A 283 18.62 -2.59 -6.49
CA LEU A 283 19.16 -2.12 -5.21
C LEU A 283 19.92 -3.22 -4.44
N LYS A 284 19.58 -4.50 -4.68
CA LYS A 284 20.26 -5.64 -4.04
C LYS A 284 21.48 -6.17 -4.81
N LEU A 285 21.51 -6.02 -6.13
CA LEU A 285 22.55 -6.63 -6.97
C LEU A 285 23.58 -5.63 -7.50
N ASP A 286 23.21 -4.36 -7.72
CA ASP A 286 24.08 -3.39 -8.40
C ASP A 286 25.19 -2.89 -7.48
N PRO A 287 26.48 -3.22 -7.73
CA PRO A 287 27.59 -2.84 -6.86
C PRO A 287 27.79 -1.31 -6.78
N GLU A 288 27.47 -0.57 -7.84
CA GLU A 288 27.58 0.88 -7.85
C GLU A 288 26.52 1.50 -6.93
N LEU A 289 25.27 0.99 -7.01
CA LEU A 289 24.21 1.43 -6.12
C LEU A 289 24.48 1.03 -4.67
N LEU A 290 25.05 -0.16 -4.42
CA LEU A 290 25.37 -0.61 -3.07
C LEU A 290 26.39 0.31 -2.37
N ARG A 291 27.27 0.96 -3.12
CA ARG A 291 28.28 1.90 -2.61
C ARG A 291 27.73 3.31 -2.41
N ASP A 292 26.75 3.72 -3.16
CA ASP A 292 26.19 5.09 -3.14
C ASP A 292 24.81 5.16 -2.48
N LYS A 293 24.80 5.36 -1.16
CA LYS A 293 23.58 5.50 -0.35
C LYS A 293 22.68 6.63 -0.85
N ARG A 294 23.25 7.75 -1.32
CA ARG A 294 22.46 8.90 -1.78
C ARG A 294 21.72 8.59 -3.07
N THR A 295 22.39 7.95 -4.03
CA THR A 295 21.73 7.53 -5.28
C THR A 295 20.66 6.47 -5.01
N ARG A 296 20.90 5.49 -4.14
CA ARG A 296 19.87 4.51 -3.71
C ARG A 296 18.65 5.22 -3.14
N TYR A 297 18.86 6.16 -2.21
CA TYR A 297 17.78 6.91 -1.59
C TYR A 297 16.96 7.71 -2.61
N ARG A 298 17.62 8.39 -3.58
CA ARG A 298 16.94 9.11 -4.66
C ARG A 298 16.12 8.20 -5.58
N ILE A 299 16.60 6.99 -5.85
CA ILE A 299 15.84 6.00 -6.63
C ILE A 299 14.55 5.62 -5.89
N LEU A 300 14.62 5.36 -4.59
CA LEU A 300 13.47 5.04 -3.76
C LEU A 300 12.48 6.22 -3.64
N GLU A 301 12.99 7.42 -3.49
CA GLU A 301 12.19 8.65 -3.51
C GLU A 301 11.46 8.83 -4.85
N ARG A 302 12.17 8.56 -5.96
CA ARG A 302 11.57 8.60 -7.30
C ARG A 302 10.46 7.57 -7.44
N GLN A 303 10.64 6.34 -6.96
CA GLN A 303 9.59 5.30 -6.94
C GLN A 303 8.35 5.78 -6.17
N TYR A 304 8.56 6.36 -5.01
CA TYR A 304 7.47 6.94 -4.23
C TYR A 304 6.73 8.04 -4.98
N ARG A 305 7.44 8.94 -5.67
CA ARG A 305 6.84 10.03 -6.48
C ARG A 305 6.04 9.49 -7.67
N MET A 306 6.45 8.37 -8.25
CA MET A 306 5.70 7.67 -9.31
C MET A 306 4.48 6.90 -8.79
N GLY A 307 4.19 6.94 -7.49
CA GLY A 307 3.02 6.31 -6.90
C GLY A 307 3.25 4.91 -6.33
N THR A 308 4.47 4.37 -6.43
CA THR A 308 4.79 3.06 -5.87
C THR A 308 4.71 3.07 -4.35
N ARG A 309 3.91 2.16 -3.78
CA ARG A 309 3.68 2.04 -2.33
C ARG A 309 3.94 0.61 -1.87
N HIS A 310 5.22 0.21 -1.93
CA HIS A 310 5.60 -1.16 -1.60
C HIS A 310 6.44 -1.22 -0.32
N ARG A 311 6.08 -2.12 0.60
CA ARG A 311 6.70 -2.23 1.94
C ARG A 311 8.20 -2.52 1.89
N LEU A 312 8.67 -3.38 0.97
CA LEU A 312 10.09 -3.67 0.81
C LEU A 312 10.90 -2.44 0.39
N LEU A 313 10.33 -1.54 -0.41
CA LEU A 313 10.99 -0.28 -0.76
C LEU A 313 11.02 0.69 0.43
N TYR A 314 9.99 0.69 1.27
CA TYR A 314 10.01 1.47 2.52
C TYR A 314 11.07 0.95 3.48
N LEU A 315 11.21 -0.35 3.60
CA LEU A 315 12.25 -0.98 4.41
C LEU A 315 13.65 -0.61 3.93
N GLU A 316 13.91 -0.69 2.61
CA GLU A 316 15.20 -0.26 2.03
C GLU A 316 15.48 1.23 2.31
N ALA A 317 14.46 2.08 2.14
CA ALA A 317 14.60 3.51 2.41
C ALA A 317 14.83 3.79 3.91
N TRP A 318 14.14 3.05 4.78
CA TRP A 318 14.34 3.14 6.23
C TRP A 318 15.74 2.70 6.64
N ASN A 319 16.24 1.58 6.10
CA ASN A 319 17.61 1.10 6.40
C ASN A 319 18.64 2.17 6.04
N LEU A 320 18.52 2.78 4.85
CA LEU A 320 19.40 3.88 4.44
C LEU A 320 19.32 5.10 5.37
N LEU A 321 18.09 5.49 5.74
CA LEU A 321 17.85 6.65 6.60
C LEU A 321 18.34 6.42 8.03
N SER A 322 18.18 5.21 8.55
CA SER A 322 18.65 4.83 9.90
C SER A 322 20.17 4.71 10.00
N GLU A 323 20.84 4.31 8.89
CA GLU A 323 22.28 4.23 8.80
C GLU A 323 22.93 5.59 8.56
N ASP A 324 22.27 6.51 7.87
CA ASP A 324 22.78 7.84 7.53
C ASP A 324 21.70 8.90 7.73
N ALA A 325 21.65 9.47 8.93
CA ALA A 325 20.72 10.53 9.28
C ALA A 325 20.91 11.82 8.44
N ALA A 326 22.03 11.99 7.71
CA ALA A 326 22.23 13.12 6.81
C ALA A 326 21.30 13.05 5.57
N LEU A 327 20.72 11.88 5.27
CA LEU A 327 19.68 11.73 4.25
C LEU A 327 18.34 12.34 4.69
N PHE A 328 18.13 12.57 5.99
CA PHE A 328 16.96 13.25 6.53
C PHE A 328 17.08 14.77 6.31
N GLN A 329 16.72 15.22 5.12
CA GLN A 329 16.76 16.65 4.77
C GLN A 329 15.53 17.44 5.22
N GLY A 330 14.43 16.77 5.53
CA GLY A 330 13.18 17.37 5.97
C GLY A 330 12.05 16.35 6.01
N LEU A 331 10.93 16.73 6.60
CA LEU A 331 9.75 15.87 6.70
C LEU A 331 8.82 16.10 5.50
N ASP A 332 9.27 15.68 4.32
CA ASP A 332 8.43 15.64 3.11
C ASP A 332 7.49 14.42 3.11
N GLY A 333 6.68 14.27 2.07
CA GLY A 333 5.73 13.16 1.97
C GLY A 333 6.39 11.78 1.95
N PHE A 334 7.59 11.66 1.37
CA PHE A 334 8.32 10.39 1.31
C PHE A 334 8.91 10.03 2.68
N VAL A 335 9.65 10.96 3.29
CA VAL A 335 10.24 10.78 4.63
C VAL A 335 9.16 10.54 5.67
N LEU A 336 8.04 11.29 5.60
CA LEU A 336 6.90 11.11 6.49
C LEU A 336 6.33 9.69 6.40
N GLN A 337 6.15 9.18 5.18
CA GLN A 337 5.63 7.83 4.96
C GLN A 337 6.58 6.75 5.49
N ILE A 338 7.89 6.88 5.23
CA ILE A 338 8.89 5.92 5.71
C ILE A 338 8.96 5.93 7.23
N CYS A 339 9.03 7.11 7.85
CA CYS A 339 9.13 7.23 9.30
C CYS A 339 7.85 6.75 10.01
N ALA A 340 6.67 6.99 9.44
CA ALA A 340 5.41 6.48 9.98
C ALA A 340 5.36 4.96 9.88
N TRP A 341 5.74 4.39 8.73
CA TRP A 341 5.87 2.95 8.56
C TRP A 341 6.86 2.34 9.57
N ALA A 342 8.04 2.94 9.74
CA ALA A 342 9.04 2.48 10.70
C ALA A 342 8.54 2.58 12.16
N SER A 343 7.77 3.60 12.48
CA SER A 343 7.11 3.76 13.79
C SER A 343 6.12 2.65 14.07
N GLU A 344 5.27 2.30 13.11
CA GLU A 344 4.29 1.21 13.21
C GLU A 344 4.95 -0.16 13.44
N HIS A 345 6.19 -0.34 12.93
CA HIS A 345 6.97 -1.57 13.10
C HIS A 345 7.96 -1.53 14.27
N GLY A 346 7.92 -0.48 15.10
CA GLY A 346 8.80 -0.34 16.26
C GLY A 346 10.28 -0.11 15.93
N LEU A 347 10.59 0.24 14.68
CA LEU A 347 11.97 0.43 14.18
C LEU A 347 12.53 1.82 14.43
N LEU A 348 11.67 2.80 14.78
CA LEU A 348 12.06 4.19 14.91
C LEU A 348 13.24 4.36 15.88
N THR A 349 14.29 5.07 15.44
CA THR A 349 15.45 5.39 16.29
C THR A 349 15.23 6.71 17.03
N SER A 350 15.81 6.90 18.22
CA SER A 350 15.73 8.16 18.98
C SER A 350 16.19 9.36 18.17
N GLN A 351 17.28 9.19 17.40
CA GLN A 351 17.82 10.26 16.55
C GLN A 351 16.80 10.72 15.49
N ILE A 352 16.21 9.78 14.75
CA ILE A 352 15.21 10.10 13.73
C ILE A 352 13.93 10.63 14.37
N ALA A 353 13.54 10.12 15.55
CA ALA A 353 12.37 10.60 16.27
C ALA A 353 12.51 12.09 16.65
N LEU A 354 13.67 12.51 17.14
CA LEU A 354 13.95 13.91 17.46
C LEU A 354 14.02 14.80 16.23
N LEU A 355 14.65 14.34 15.15
CA LEU A 355 14.68 15.05 13.87
C LEU A 355 13.27 15.24 13.30
N ALA A 356 12.47 14.18 13.30
CA ALA A 356 11.08 14.22 12.83
C ALA A 356 10.23 15.17 13.68
N ALA A 357 10.35 15.13 15.01
CA ALA A 357 9.66 16.04 15.91
C ALA A 357 10.03 17.50 15.64
N GLY A 358 11.32 17.80 15.54
CA GLY A 358 11.82 19.16 15.26
C GLY A 358 11.34 19.72 13.92
N GLN A 359 11.24 18.89 12.90
CA GLN A 359 10.74 19.29 11.58
C GLN A 359 9.20 19.38 11.53
N ALA A 360 8.49 18.51 12.26
CA ALA A 360 7.04 18.51 12.28
C ALA A 360 6.45 19.82 12.81
N VAL A 361 7.11 20.46 13.78
CA VAL A 361 6.71 21.78 14.28
C VAL A 361 6.69 22.84 13.17
N ARG A 362 7.52 22.68 12.14
CA ARG A 362 7.62 23.58 10.98
C ARG A 362 6.62 23.27 9.87
N LEU A 363 5.96 22.10 9.91
CA LEU A 363 4.97 21.72 8.92
C LEU A 363 3.78 22.68 8.97
N LYS A 364 3.48 23.32 7.84
CA LYS A 364 2.32 24.22 7.72
C LYS A 364 1.00 23.48 7.58
N ARG A 365 1.03 22.21 7.16
CA ARG A 365 -0.13 21.38 6.93
C ARG A 365 -0.18 20.25 7.94
N TRP A 366 -1.34 20.10 8.54
CA TRP A 366 -1.64 18.97 9.37
C TRP A 366 -1.93 17.72 8.49
N SER A 367 -1.48 16.55 8.93
CA SER A 367 -1.82 15.27 8.32
C SER A 367 -1.91 14.19 9.40
N PRO A 368 -2.82 13.20 9.25
CA PRO A 368 -2.94 12.07 10.16
C PRO A 368 -1.66 11.29 10.30
N LEU A 369 -0.99 11.13 9.16
CA LEU A 369 0.28 10.43 9.11
C LEU A 369 1.33 11.12 9.99
N ALA A 370 1.36 12.47 9.99
CA ALA A 370 2.23 13.24 10.88
C ALA A 370 1.88 13.03 12.36
N VAL A 371 0.60 13.00 12.71
CA VAL A 371 0.16 12.73 14.09
C VAL A 371 0.55 11.33 14.52
N ARG A 372 0.33 10.31 13.67
CA ARG A 372 0.74 8.91 13.95
C ARG A 372 2.25 8.81 14.16
N LEU A 373 3.04 9.41 13.27
CA LEU A 373 4.49 9.44 13.41
C LEU A 373 4.89 10.10 14.73
N LEU A 374 4.33 11.26 15.07
CA LEU A 374 4.70 11.99 16.30
C LEU A 374 4.31 11.26 17.57
N LYS A 375 3.17 10.54 17.58
CA LYS A 375 2.85 9.62 18.68
C LYS A 375 3.94 8.56 18.84
N GLY A 376 4.42 7.98 17.76
CA GLY A 376 5.54 7.03 17.78
C GLY A 376 6.86 7.67 18.21
N CYS A 377 7.14 8.90 17.78
CA CYS A 377 8.30 9.66 18.24
C CYS A 377 8.27 9.86 19.76
N TYR A 378 7.13 10.23 20.31
CA TYR A 378 6.94 10.38 21.75
C TYR A 378 7.08 9.06 22.50
N GLN A 379 6.53 7.97 21.97
CA GLN A 379 6.68 6.66 22.58
C GLN A 379 8.14 6.17 22.59
N LYS A 380 8.90 6.52 21.55
CA LYS A 380 10.31 6.16 21.43
C LYS A 380 11.21 7.02 22.27
N GLU A 381 10.96 8.33 22.31
CA GLU A 381 11.78 9.33 22.99
C GLU A 381 10.87 10.34 23.71
N PRO A 382 10.41 10.04 24.95
CA PRO A 382 9.53 10.92 25.70
C PRO A 382 10.30 12.12 26.24
N CYS A 383 10.31 13.23 25.51
CA CYS A 383 10.97 14.48 25.88
C CYS A 383 10.10 15.70 25.55
N LYS A 384 10.52 16.89 25.98
CA LYS A 384 9.77 18.15 25.75
C LYS A 384 9.58 18.45 24.27
N GLU A 385 10.57 18.11 23.44
CA GLU A 385 10.57 18.33 21.99
C GLU A 385 9.51 17.46 21.31
N THR A 386 9.41 16.19 21.64
CA THR A 386 8.43 15.26 21.06
C THR A 386 7.02 15.55 21.55
N VAL A 387 6.83 15.86 22.86
CA VAL A 387 5.52 16.30 23.40
C VAL A 387 5.09 17.60 22.71
N GLY A 388 5.99 18.58 22.64
CA GLY A 388 5.73 19.87 22.00
C GLY A 388 5.32 19.71 20.53
N ALA A 389 5.96 18.80 19.80
CA ALA A 389 5.64 18.51 18.40
C ALA A 389 4.25 17.87 18.24
N VAL A 390 3.92 16.87 19.09
CA VAL A 390 2.57 16.26 19.10
C VAL A 390 1.51 17.32 19.37
N CYS A 391 1.68 18.10 20.42
CA CYS A 391 0.72 19.17 20.78
C CYS A 391 0.59 20.19 19.65
N ALA A 392 1.71 20.62 19.07
CA ALA A 392 1.74 21.60 18.00
C ALA A 392 0.96 21.16 16.77
N VAL A 393 1.20 19.93 16.31
CA VAL A 393 0.54 19.40 15.10
C VAL A 393 -0.92 19.07 15.39
N TYR A 394 -1.23 18.50 16.54
CA TYR A 394 -2.60 18.19 16.95
C TYR A 394 -3.47 19.44 17.08
N ILE A 395 -2.96 20.48 17.74
CA ILE A 395 -3.68 21.76 17.93
C ILE A 395 -3.93 22.44 16.58
N ARG A 396 -2.96 22.44 15.67
CA ARG A 396 -3.15 23.00 14.32
C ARG A 396 -4.27 22.32 13.55
N GLY A 397 -4.38 21.01 13.67
CA GLY A 397 -5.44 20.24 13.03
C GLY A 397 -6.84 20.55 13.58
N HIS A 398 -6.97 20.78 14.88
CA HIS A 398 -8.25 20.87 15.57
C HIS A 398 -8.74 22.31 15.78
N PHE A 399 -7.85 23.28 15.95
CA PHE A 399 -8.21 24.65 16.34
C PHE A 399 -7.96 25.71 15.26
N GLY A 400 -7.23 25.41 14.21
CA GLY A 400 -6.87 26.35 13.15
C GLY A 400 -5.85 27.41 13.58
N ASP A 401 -5.37 28.22 12.61
CA ASP A 401 -4.23 29.13 12.80
C ASP A 401 -4.44 30.25 13.85
N ARG A 402 -5.70 30.63 14.15
CA ARG A 402 -5.98 31.75 15.10
C ARG A 402 -5.66 31.42 16.55
N HIS A 403 -5.78 30.17 16.96
CA HIS A 403 -5.52 29.76 18.35
C HIS A 403 -4.06 29.41 18.60
N TRP A 404 -3.29 29.17 17.54
CA TRP A 404 -1.87 28.83 17.61
C TRP A 404 -1.01 29.99 18.14
N ARG A 405 -1.33 31.24 17.79
CA ARG A 405 -0.60 32.42 18.26
C ARG A 405 -0.61 32.58 19.77
N PHE A 406 -1.61 32.03 20.43
CA PHE A 406 -1.76 32.07 21.90
C PHE A 406 -0.78 31.15 22.64
N LEU A 407 -0.33 30.07 21.98
CA LEU A 407 0.59 29.07 22.55
C LEU A 407 2.05 29.34 22.20
N GLN A 408 2.32 30.29 21.30
CA GLN A 408 3.70 30.66 20.93
C GLN A 408 4.33 31.66 21.90
N THR A 409 3.64 32.16 22.89
CA THR A 409 4.23 32.94 23.95
C THR A 409 4.56 32.06 25.15
N PRO A 410 5.80 31.58 25.30
CA PRO A 410 6.21 30.94 26.54
C PRO A 410 6.35 32.06 27.61
N ARG A 411 5.39 32.19 28.45
CA ARG A 411 5.61 32.76 29.77
C ARG A 411 6.06 31.60 30.67
N PHE A 412 7.27 31.23 30.55
CA PHE A 412 8.01 30.52 31.58
C PHE A 412 9.09 31.48 32.09
N SER A 413 8.73 32.22 33.11
CA SER A 413 9.65 32.78 34.08
C SER A 413 9.88 31.71 35.13
#